data_24a31f2a756631478a89ea014f13e166
#
_entry.id   24a31f2a756631478a89ea014f13e166
#
_cell.length_a   1.000
_cell.length_b   1.000
_cell.length_c   1.000
_cell.angle_alpha   90.00
_cell.angle_beta   90.00
_cell.angle_gamma   90.00
#
_symmetry.space_group_name_H-M   'P 1'
#
loop_
_entity.id
_entity.type
_entity.pdbx_description
1 polymer ?
#
loop_
_entity_poly.entity_id
_entity_poly.type
_entity_poly.pdbx_seq_one_letter_code
_entity_poly.pdbx_strand_id
1 'polypeptide(L)'
;MKFLNYIENQFEKVLAVDTEFLFDTTKTIPEKVICFVYSDIFTGEVTRKWVYGKTDYTPHFDYENVLLVTYNATAEIGSYLKNLHGRPKNIWDAYIETSRLYKPMRMGKGALTLLTTAENYGIEDRLTVVEKERNLDLILRRNEFSSLPFDYTLTEQKQILDYCQSDTEILRQLFIKQVLDIETKLDLKTEEDFERELWQIQNRGYAIGCVSLVERNGIPVDTKLISMFNEAWPKVKDNLIRKINKDIDVFTDDLVFNHK
;
A
#
# COMPACT_ATOMS: atom_id res chain seq x y z
N MET A 1 21.08 5.39 -16.84
CA MET A 1 20.74 4.28 -15.90
C MET A 1 21.78 4.10 -14.78
N LYS A 2 22.42 5.19 -14.36
CA LYS A 2 23.47 5.11 -13.32
C LYS A 2 22.87 4.84 -11.94
N PHE A 3 21.73 5.45 -11.65
CA PHE A 3 21.06 5.25 -10.36
C PHE A 3 20.52 3.82 -10.21
N LEU A 4 19.99 3.22 -11.28
CA LEU A 4 19.55 1.82 -11.26
C LEU A 4 20.73 0.87 -10.97
N ASN A 5 21.88 1.06 -11.64
CA ASN A 5 23.09 0.26 -11.38
C ASN A 5 23.63 0.49 -9.95
N TYR A 6 23.50 1.72 -9.43
CA TYR A 6 23.86 2.01 -8.04
C TYR A 6 22.99 1.18 -7.08
N ILE A 7 21.66 1.17 -7.26
CA ILE A 7 20.74 0.38 -6.44
C ILE A 7 21.08 -1.12 -6.51
N GLU A 8 21.32 -1.66 -7.72
CA GLU A 8 21.70 -3.07 -7.90
C GLU A 8 22.93 -3.46 -7.07
N ASN A 9 23.91 -2.57 -6.93
CA ASN A 9 25.12 -2.82 -6.17
C ASN A 9 24.96 -2.62 -4.64
N GLN A 10 23.88 -2.01 -4.17
CA GLN A 10 23.64 -1.77 -2.74
C GLN A 10 22.93 -2.95 -2.04
N PHE A 11 22.26 -3.81 -2.79
CA PHE A 11 21.44 -4.89 -2.23
C PHE A 11 21.82 -6.24 -2.84
N GLU A 12 21.70 -7.29 -2.05
CA GLU A 12 21.85 -8.67 -2.53
C GLU A 12 20.74 -9.02 -3.53
N LYS A 13 19.52 -8.51 -3.27
CA LYS A 13 18.35 -8.65 -4.16
C LYS A 13 17.50 -7.40 -4.11
N VAL A 14 16.84 -7.10 -5.23
CA VAL A 14 15.77 -6.11 -5.33
C VAL A 14 14.51 -6.82 -5.82
N LEU A 15 13.52 -6.94 -4.97
CA LEU A 15 12.35 -7.78 -5.20
C LEU A 15 11.08 -6.93 -5.29
N ALA A 16 10.41 -6.95 -6.44
CA ALA A 16 9.02 -6.53 -6.51
C ALA A 16 8.17 -7.57 -5.78
N VAL A 17 7.31 -7.11 -4.87
CA VAL A 17 6.45 -7.98 -4.08
C VAL A 17 5.02 -7.51 -4.11
N ASP A 18 4.12 -8.48 -4.21
CA ASP A 18 2.69 -8.30 -4.04
C ASP A 18 2.14 -9.41 -3.16
N THR A 19 1.06 -9.11 -2.44
CA THR A 19 0.45 -10.04 -1.49
C THR A 19 -1.06 -10.01 -1.61
N GLU A 20 -1.67 -11.20 -1.61
CA GLU A 20 -3.12 -11.31 -1.52
C GLU A 20 -3.54 -11.70 -0.11
N PHE A 21 -4.58 -11.05 0.39
CA PHE A 21 -5.05 -11.25 1.76
C PHE A 21 -6.55 -10.99 1.90
N LEU A 22 -7.14 -11.57 2.93
CA LEU A 22 -8.46 -11.23 3.41
C LEU A 22 -8.34 -10.15 4.49
N PHE A 23 -9.26 -9.20 4.47
CA PHE A 23 -9.35 -8.17 5.51
C PHE A 23 -10.76 -8.15 6.10
N ASP A 24 -10.86 -7.79 7.37
CA ASP A 24 -12.13 -7.45 7.98
C ASP A 24 -12.63 -6.12 7.37
N THR A 25 -13.90 -6.07 6.96
CA THR A 25 -14.51 -4.87 6.38
C THR A 25 -14.46 -3.64 7.29
N THR A 26 -14.18 -3.86 8.58
CA THR A 26 -14.01 -2.79 9.59
C THR A 26 -12.55 -2.37 9.80
N LYS A 27 -11.59 -3.11 9.21
CA LYS A 27 -10.15 -2.91 9.39
C LYS A 27 -9.45 -2.95 8.03
N THR A 28 -8.50 -2.06 7.84
CA THR A 28 -7.68 -2.00 6.63
C THR A 28 -6.48 -2.94 6.65
N ILE A 29 -6.28 -3.67 7.75
CA ILE A 29 -5.14 -4.56 7.95
C ILE A 29 -5.44 -5.98 7.47
N PRO A 30 -4.44 -6.70 6.91
CA PRO A 30 -4.56 -8.11 6.56
C PRO A 30 -4.98 -8.98 7.76
N GLU A 31 -6.08 -9.69 7.62
CA GLU A 31 -6.55 -10.65 8.62
C GLU A 31 -6.02 -12.04 8.37
N LYS A 32 -6.05 -12.48 7.10
CA LYS A 32 -5.50 -13.77 6.65
C LYS A 32 -4.74 -13.54 5.36
N VAL A 33 -3.45 -13.78 5.37
CA VAL A 33 -2.63 -13.75 4.16
C VAL A 33 -2.87 -15.01 3.35
N ILE A 34 -3.06 -14.84 2.04
CA ILE A 34 -3.34 -15.92 1.09
C ILE A 34 -2.05 -16.36 0.42
N CYS A 35 -1.34 -15.42 -0.20
CA CYS A 35 -0.10 -15.70 -0.89
C CYS A 35 0.83 -14.50 -0.93
N PHE A 36 2.11 -14.78 -1.23
CA PHE A 36 3.13 -13.82 -1.61
C PHE A 36 3.68 -14.20 -2.97
N VAL A 37 3.93 -13.23 -3.81
CA VAL A 37 4.70 -13.38 -5.04
C VAL A 37 5.83 -12.36 -5.03
N TYR A 38 7.03 -12.82 -5.37
CA TYR A 38 8.24 -12.03 -5.48
C TYR A 38 8.77 -12.15 -6.90
N SER A 39 9.13 -11.03 -7.51
CA SER A 39 9.83 -11.00 -8.79
C SER A 39 11.13 -10.23 -8.63
N ASP A 40 12.26 -10.87 -8.87
CA ASP A 40 13.55 -10.18 -8.86
C ASP A 40 13.60 -9.18 -10.01
N ILE A 41 13.94 -7.93 -9.68
CA ILE A 41 13.91 -6.81 -10.62
C ILE A 41 14.85 -7.04 -11.80
N PHE A 42 16.05 -7.55 -11.52
CA PHE A 42 17.13 -7.65 -12.49
C PHE A 42 17.13 -8.99 -13.25
N THR A 43 16.94 -10.09 -12.55
CA THR A 43 16.95 -11.43 -13.16
C THR A 43 15.60 -11.83 -13.74
N GLY A 44 14.49 -11.27 -13.23
CA GLY A 44 13.13 -11.69 -13.58
C GLY A 44 12.74 -13.04 -12.96
N GLU A 45 13.55 -13.59 -12.03
CA GLU A 45 13.19 -14.82 -11.32
C GLU A 45 11.94 -14.57 -10.44
N VAL A 46 10.97 -15.50 -10.55
CA VAL A 46 9.71 -15.40 -9.81
C VAL A 46 9.62 -16.49 -8.75
N THR A 47 9.34 -16.08 -7.52
CA THR A 47 9.04 -16.98 -6.41
C THR A 47 7.58 -16.81 -5.99
N ARG A 48 6.83 -17.90 -5.97
CA ARG A 48 5.40 -17.92 -5.60
C ARG A 48 5.21 -18.73 -4.33
N LYS A 49 4.51 -18.18 -3.34
CA LYS A 49 4.27 -18.81 -2.03
C LYS A 49 2.81 -18.75 -1.66
N TRP A 50 2.18 -19.92 -1.59
CA TRP A 50 0.84 -20.09 -1.03
C TRP A 50 0.95 -20.30 0.47
N VAL A 51 0.38 -19.40 1.28
CA VAL A 51 0.51 -19.41 2.74
C VAL A 51 -0.84 -19.51 3.47
N TYR A 52 -1.96 -19.48 2.73
CA TYR A 52 -3.28 -19.62 3.33
C TYR A 52 -3.40 -20.90 4.17
N GLY A 53 -3.85 -20.79 5.41
CA GLY A 53 -3.94 -21.89 6.35
C GLY A 53 -2.62 -22.35 6.97
N LYS A 54 -1.47 -21.73 6.61
CA LYS A 54 -0.17 -22.05 7.22
C LYS A 54 0.16 -21.06 8.33
N THR A 55 0.78 -21.56 9.39
CA THR A 55 1.16 -20.77 10.57
C THR A 55 2.64 -20.41 10.61
N ASP A 56 3.46 -21.05 9.77
CA ASP A 56 4.92 -20.98 9.79
C ASP A 56 5.47 -20.75 8.38
N TYR A 57 5.33 -19.54 7.89
CA TYR A 57 5.99 -19.13 6.67
C TYR A 57 7.25 -18.35 7.01
N THR A 58 8.41 -18.85 6.59
CA THR A 58 9.69 -18.13 6.71
C THR A 58 10.07 -17.52 5.36
N PRO A 59 10.35 -16.22 5.26
CA PRO A 59 10.88 -15.62 4.05
C PRO A 59 12.22 -16.26 3.68
N HIS A 60 12.51 -16.34 2.38
CA HIS A 60 13.73 -16.97 1.87
C HIS A 60 14.88 -15.98 1.68
N PHE A 61 14.80 -14.79 2.29
CA PHE A 61 15.81 -13.74 2.14
C PHE A 61 16.00 -12.98 3.45
N ASP A 62 17.18 -12.41 3.61
CA ASP A 62 17.49 -11.52 4.70
C ASP A 62 16.93 -10.12 4.44
N TYR A 63 16.08 -9.64 5.34
CA TYR A 63 15.50 -8.30 5.26
C TYR A 63 16.51 -7.17 5.33
N GLU A 64 17.73 -7.41 5.79
CA GLU A 64 18.75 -6.37 5.92
C GLU A 64 19.42 -6.05 4.57
N ASN A 65 19.57 -7.07 3.72
CA ASN A 65 20.29 -6.98 2.46
C ASN A 65 19.38 -6.98 1.22
N VAL A 66 18.06 -6.92 1.41
CA VAL A 66 17.08 -6.93 0.32
C VAL A 66 16.31 -5.63 0.30
N LEU A 67 16.16 -5.02 -0.90
CA LEU A 67 15.21 -3.94 -1.14
C LEU A 67 13.87 -4.54 -1.60
N LEU A 68 12.80 -4.29 -0.85
CA LEU A 68 11.45 -4.63 -1.27
C LEU A 68 10.80 -3.46 -2.00
N VAL A 69 10.36 -3.72 -3.21
CA VAL A 69 9.59 -2.79 -4.04
C VAL A 69 8.12 -3.18 -3.94
N THR A 70 7.29 -2.26 -3.48
CA THR A 70 5.86 -2.47 -3.24
C THR A 70 5.04 -1.37 -3.89
N TYR A 71 3.73 -1.58 -4.00
CA TYR A 71 2.79 -0.52 -4.35
C TYR A 71 1.81 -0.30 -3.21
N ASN A 72 2.01 0.76 -2.40
CA ASN A 72 1.33 1.00 -1.13
C ASN A 72 1.71 -0.03 -0.04
N ALA A 73 2.93 0.07 0.42
CA ALA A 73 3.60 -0.87 1.33
C ALA A 73 2.84 -1.22 2.62
N THR A 74 1.79 -0.48 2.98
CA THR A 74 0.97 -0.76 4.17
C THR A 74 0.40 -2.17 4.14
N ALA A 75 -0.06 -2.61 2.98
CA ALA A 75 -0.65 -3.94 2.79
C ALA A 75 0.39 -5.04 2.93
N GLU A 76 1.51 -4.93 2.20
CA GLU A 76 2.60 -5.91 2.23
C GLU A 76 3.24 -5.99 3.61
N ILE A 77 3.56 -4.85 4.23
CA ILE A 77 4.13 -4.82 5.57
C ILE A 77 3.15 -5.38 6.60
N GLY A 78 1.86 -5.05 6.48
CA GLY A 78 0.79 -5.64 7.30
C GLY A 78 0.75 -7.16 7.20
N SER A 79 0.91 -7.70 5.97
CA SER A 79 0.96 -9.13 5.69
C SER A 79 2.20 -9.79 6.31
N TYR A 80 3.37 -9.17 6.21
CA TYR A 80 4.59 -9.64 6.89
C TYR A 80 4.43 -9.66 8.40
N LEU A 81 3.95 -8.59 9.00
CA LEU A 81 3.72 -8.49 10.43
C LEU A 81 2.69 -9.51 10.92
N LYS A 82 1.67 -9.84 10.11
CA LYS A 82 0.66 -10.84 10.46
C LYS A 82 1.26 -12.23 10.58
N ASN A 83 2.18 -12.59 9.71
CA ASN A 83 2.83 -13.89 9.68
C ASN A 83 4.08 -13.98 10.55
N LEU A 84 4.35 -12.98 11.40
CA LEU A 84 5.48 -12.94 12.34
C LEU A 84 6.87 -12.96 11.70
N HIS A 85 6.98 -12.53 10.45
CA HIS A 85 8.24 -12.57 9.68
C HIS A 85 9.14 -11.35 9.89
N GLY A 86 8.84 -10.56 10.89
CA GLY A 86 9.57 -9.34 11.13
C GLY A 86 9.15 -8.21 10.20
N ARG A 87 9.96 -7.17 10.16
CA ARG A 87 9.69 -5.96 9.40
C ARG A 87 10.82 -5.73 8.41
N PRO A 88 10.52 -5.68 7.11
CA PRO A 88 11.50 -5.22 6.12
C PRO A 88 12.00 -3.82 6.46
N LYS A 89 13.30 -3.59 6.32
CA LYS A 89 13.93 -2.29 6.60
C LYS A 89 14.04 -1.43 5.35
N ASN A 90 14.37 -2.05 4.23
CA ASN A 90 14.61 -1.38 2.98
C ASN A 90 13.37 -1.52 2.10
N ILE A 91 12.61 -0.45 1.96
CA ILE A 91 11.35 -0.45 1.24
C ILE A 91 11.38 0.69 0.22
N TRP A 92 11.07 0.35 -1.04
CA TRP A 92 10.70 1.27 -2.09
C TRP A 92 9.18 1.21 -2.25
N ASP A 93 8.47 2.24 -1.83
CA ASP A 93 7.02 2.33 -2.06
C ASP A 93 6.74 3.12 -3.34
N ALA A 94 6.39 2.38 -4.40
CA ALA A 94 6.17 2.98 -5.72
C ALA A 94 4.96 3.94 -5.76
N TYR A 95 3.96 3.76 -4.88
CA TYR A 95 2.86 4.72 -4.73
C TYR A 95 3.35 6.06 -4.17
N ILE A 96 4.18 6.01 -3.11
CA ILE A 96 4.75 7.23 -2.49
C ILE A 96 5.65 7.96 -3.48
N GLU A 97 6.52 7.23 -4.18
CA GLU A 97 7.43 7.84 -5.15
C GLU A 97 6.67 8.44 -6.35
N THR A 98 5.61 7.77 -6.84
CA THR A 98 4.71 8.37 -7.85
C THR A 98 4.04 9.63 -7.31
N SER A 99 3.49 9.58 -6.10
CA SER A 99 2.85 10.72 -5.46
C SER A 99 3.78 11.92 -5.34
N ARG A 100 5.04 11.67 -4.96
CA ARG A 100 6.08 12.70 -4.84
C ARG A 100 6.38 13.38 -6.17
N LEU A 101 6.52 12.59 -7.23
CA LEU A 101 6.91 13.09 -8.54
C LEU A 101 5.78 13.83 -9.28
N TYR A 102 4.52 13.47 -9.03
CA TYR A 102 3.37 13.94 -9.80
C TYR A 102 2.30 14.69 -8.98
N LYS A 103 2.47 14.84 -7.67
CA LYS A 103 1.49 15.46 -6.76
C LYS A 103 1.10 16.92 -7.06
N PRO A 104 1.88 17.74 -7.80
CA PRO A 104 1.41 19.07 -8.19
C PRO A 104 0.25 19.05 -9.19
N MET A 105 0.05 17.94 -9.89
CA MET A 105 -1.11 17.78 -10.76
C MET A 105 -2.29 17.34 -9.90
N ARG A 106 -3.41 18.07 -9.94
CA ARG A 106 -4.66 17.71 -9.25
C ARG A 106 -5.20 16.40 -9.83
N MET A 107 -4.74 15.30 -9.30
CA MET A 107 -5.21 13.99 -9.67
C MET A 107 -6.51 13.69 -8.92
N GLY A 108 -7.54 13.24 -9.63
CA GLY A 108 -8.82 12.83 -9.03
C GLY A 108 -8.68 11.62 -8.10
N LYS A 109 -9.73 11.31 -7.32
CA LYS A 109 -9.78 10.07 -6.53
C LYS A 109 -9.54 8.87 -7.45
N GLY A 110 -8.65 7.97 -7.06
CA GLY A 110 -8.30 6.76 -7.83
C GLY A 110 -7.24 6.97 -8.92
N ALA A 111 -6.73 8.18 -9.10
CA ALA A 111 -5.73 8.48 -10.13
C ALA A 111 -4.34 7.85 -9.89
N LEU A 112 -4.10 7.25 -8.73
CA LEU A 112 -2.84 6.60 -8.34
C LEU A 112 -3.05 5.14 -7.95
N THR A 113 -3.88 4.38 -8.68
CA THR A 113 -3.86 2.91 -8.57
C THR A 113 -2.62 2.37 -9.29
N LEU A 114 -2.19 1.14 -8.99
CA LEU A 114 -1.09 0.50 -9.71
C LEU A 114 -1.34 0.51 -11.22
N LEU A 115 -2.57 0.20 -11.65
CA LEU A 115 -2.98 0.18 -13.05
C LEU A 115 -2.84 1.57 -13.70
N THR A 116 -3.47 2.60 -13.13
CA THR A 116 -3.39 3.96 -13.72
C THR A 116 -1.98 4.53 -13.69
N THR A 117 -1.19 4.17 -12.70
CA THR A 117 0.22 4.55 -12.63
C THR A 117 1.01 3.84 -13.73
N ALA A 118 0.82 2.54 -13.93
CA ALA A 118 1.44 1.76 -14.99
C ALA A 118 1.11 2.33 -16.38
N GLU A 119 -0.17 2.63 -16.63
CA GLU A 119 -0.62 3.29 -17.88
C GLU A 119 0.10 4.62 -18.12
N ASN A 120 0.22 5.47 -17.08
CA ASN A 120 0.93 6.74 -17.15
C ASN A 120 2.42 6.60 -17.50
N TYR A 121 3.03 5.48 -17.09
CA TYR A 121 4.40 5.11 -17.45
C TYR A 121 4.50 4.33 -18.77
N GLY A 122 3.38 4.15 -19.51
CA GLY A 122 3.35 3.39 -20.76
C GLY A 122 3.72 1.90 -20.54
N ILE A 123 3.25 1.32 -19.44
CA ILE A 123 3.34 -0.12 -19.14
C ILE A 123 1.98 -0.70 -19.49
N GLU A 124 1.98 -1.67 -20.42
CA GLU A 124 0.76 -2.36 -20.80
C GLU A 124 0.39 -3.39 -19.71
N ASP A 125 -0.81 -3.26 -19.16
CA ASP A 125 -1.39 -4.28 -18.30
C ASP A 125 -1.93 -5.43 -19.16
N ARG A 126 -1.68 -6.65 -18.72
CA ARG A 126 -2.18 -7.87 -19.37
C ARG A 126 -3.59 -8.23 -18.92
N LEU A 127 -4.09 -7.62 -17.85
CA LEU A 127 -5.40 -7.89 -17.28
C LEU A 127 -6.35 -6.73 -17.52
N THR A 128 -7.55 -7.05 -17.97
CA THR A 128 -8.64 -6.07 -18.07
C THR A 128 -9.20 -5.74 -16.68
N VAL A 129 -9.89 -4.60 -16.56
CA VAL A 129 -10.60 -4.21 -15.32
C VAL A 129 -11.56 -5.32 -14.87
N VAL A 130 -12.27 -5.95 -15.82
CA VAL A 130 -13.23 -7.04 -15.52
C VAL A 130 -12.52 -8.28 -14.96
N GLU A 131 -11.35 -8.62 -15.49
CA GLU A 131 -10.55 -9.74 -14.95
C GLU A 131 -10.02 -9.44 -13.55
N LYS A 132 -9.62 -8.19 -13.28
CA LYS A 132 -9.20 -7.77 -11.93
C LYS A 132 -10.37 -7.84 -10.94
N GLU A 133 -11.54 -7.35 -11.29
CA GLU A 133 -12.74 -7.46 -10.45
C GLU A 133 -13.10 -8.92 -10.16
N ARG A 134 -13.05 -9.78 -11.17
CA ARG A 134 -13.30 -11.22 -11.01
C ARG A 134 -12.29 -11.89 -10.08
N ASN A 135 -11.02 -11.56 -10.18
CA ASN A 135 -9.98 -12.09 -9.29
C ASN A 135 -10.17 -11.59 -7.86
N LEU A 136 -10.53 -10.31 -7.68
CA LEU A 136 -10.83 -9.75 -6.37
C LEU A 136 -12.06 -10.42 -5.73
N ASP A 137 -13.11 -10.70 -6.51
CA ASP A 137 -14.29 -11.43 -6.03
C ASP A 137 -13.93 -12.86 -5.62
N LEU A 138 -13.03 -13.53 -6.34
CA LEU A 138 -12.50 -14.84 -5.97
C LEU A 138 -11.69 -14.78 -4.67
N ILE A 139 -10.79 -13.82 -4.54
CA ILE A 139 -9.97 -13.61 -3.33
C ILE A 139 -10.87 -13.35 -2.12
N LEU A 140 -11.81 -12.42 -2.24
CA LEU A 140 -12.69 -12.00 -1.15
C LEU A 140 -13.87 -12.94 -0.91
N ARG A 141 -14.10 -13.91 -1.78
CA ARG A 141 -15.28 -14.81 -1.72
C ARG A 141 -16.61 -14.06 -1.58
N ARG A 142 -16.74 -12.91 -2.24
CA ARG A 142 -17.93 -12.02 -2.09
C ARG A 142 -19.26 -12.69 -2.41
N ASN A 143 -19.23 -13.74 -3.23
CA ASN A 143 -20.43 -14.46 -3.66
C ASN A 143 -20.74 -15.71 -2.80
N GLU A 144 -19.94 -15.98 -1.77
CA GLU A 144 -20.12 -17.14 -0.92
C GLU A 144 -20.63 -16.72 0.47
N PHE A 145 -21.88 -17.08 0.75
CA PHE A 145 -22.56 -16.82 2.05
C PHE A 145 -22.16 -17.82 3.15
N SER A 146 -21.01 -18.44 3.09
CA SER A 146 -20.66 -19.46 4.07
C SER A 146 -19.80 -18.89 5.20
N SER A 147 -20.28 -19.07 6.42
CA SER A 147 -19.55 -18.80 7.67
C SER A 147 -18.52 -19.89 8.01
N LEU A 148 -18.30 -20.86 7.15
CA LEU A 148 -17.38 -21.98 7.35
C LEU A 148 -15.98 -21.61 6.84
N PRO A 149 -14.90 -22.10 7.48
CA PRO A 149 -13.57 -22.03 6.90
C PRO A 149 -13.61 -22.75 5.55
N PHE A 150 -13.28 -22.04 4.49
CA PHE A 150 -13.23 -22.58 3.13
C PHE A 150 -11.78 -22.75 2.69
N ASP A 151 -11.54 -23.77 1.90
CA ASP A 151 -10.26 -23.98 1.23
C ASP A 151 -10.40 -23.59 -0.24
N TYR A 152 -9.36 -22.96 -0.78
CA TYR A 152 -9.25 -22.71 -2.21
C TYR A 152 -8.86 -24.01 -2.94
N THR A 153 -9.55 -24.36 -4.01
CA THR A 153 -9.17 -25.44 -4.90
C THR A 153 -7.81 -25.16 -5.55
N LEU A 154 -7.12 -26.18 -6.03
CA LEU A 154 -5.82 -25.99 -6.71
C LEU A 154 -5.92 -25.07 -7.95
N THR A 155 -7.07 -25.08 -8.63
CA THR A 155 -7.33 -24.17 -9.77
C THR A 155 -7.44 -22.73 -9.31
N GLU A 156 -8.17 -22.48 -8.24
CA GLU A 156 -8.32 -21.14 -7.64
C GLU A 156 -6.99 -20.63 -7.07
N GLN A 157 -6.23 -21.49 -6.38
CA GLN A 157 -4.89 -21.14 -5.90
C GLN A 157 -3.98 -20.71 -7.04
N LYS A 158 -3.99 -21.46 -8.15
CA LYS A 158 -3.22 -21.11 -9.35
C LYS A 158 -3.67 -19.76 -9.91
N GLN A 159 -4.98 -19.53 -10.03
CA GLN A 159 -5.53 -18.30 -10.58
C GLN A 159 -5.14 -17.07 -9.71
N ILE A 160 -5.24 -17.17 -8.38
CA ILE A 160 -4.84 -16.11 -7.45
C ILE A 160 -3.34 -15.84 -7.54
N LEU A 161 -2.51 -16.89 -7.60
CA LEU A 161 -1.07 -16.73 -7.75
C LEU A 161 -0.69 -16.13 -9.12
N ASP A 162 -1.40 -16.45 -10.19
CA ASP A 162 -1.18 -15.87 -11.53
C ASP A 162 -1.55 -14.39 -11.53
N TYR A 163 -2.63 -14.02 -10.83
CA TYR A 163 -3.05 -12.63 -10.65
C TYR A 163 -2.00 -11.82 -9.87
N CYS A 164 -1.61 -12.28 -8.68
CA CYS A 164 -0.59 -11.65 -7.84
C CYS A 164 0.77 -11.52 -8.60
N GLN A 165 1.15 -12.53 -9.40
CA GLN A 165 2.33 -12.46 -10.26
C GLN A 165 2.21 -11.39 -11.35
N SER A 166 1.03 -11.21 -11.92
CA SER A 166 0.79 -10.15 -12.92
C SER A 166 1.06 -8.77 -12.32
N ASP A 167 0.57 -8.52 -11.11
CA ASP A 167 0.78 -7.24 -10.44
C ASP A 167 2.26 -7.03 -10.03
N THR A 168 2.98 -8.08 -9.62
CA THR A 168 4.44 -7.99 -9.39
C THR A 168 5.23 -7.71 -10.65
N GLU A 169 4.83 -8.24 -11.81
CA GLU A 169 5.52 -7.95 -13.08
C GLU A 169 5.32 -6.51 -13.52
N ILE A 170 4.11 -5.97 -13.36
CA ILE A 170 3.83 -4.55 -13.60
C ILE A 170 4.69 -3.68 -12.67
N LEU A 171 4.74 -4.04 -11.39
CA LEU A 171 5.52 -3.32 -10.39
C LEU A 171 7.02 -3.35 -10.69
N ARG A 172 7.55 -4.47 -11.18
CA ARG A 172 8.94 -4.62 -11.63
C ARG A 172 9.27 -3.63 -12.74
N GLN A 173 8.41 -3.53 -13.76
CA GLN A 173 8.59 -2.59 -14.86
C GLN A 173 8.43 -1.13 -14.40
N LEU A 174 7.46 -0.87 -13.52
CA LEU A 174 7.22 0.45 -12.95
C LEU A 174 8.44 0.95 -12.17
N PHE A 175 9.03 0.10 -11.32
CA PHE A 175 10.23 0.45 -10.56
C PHE A 175 11.37 0.93 -11.48
N ILE A 176 11.67 0.19 -12.54
CA ILE A 176 12.75 0.56 -13.48
C ILE A 176 12.46 1.94 -14.10
N LYS A 177 11.21 2.18 -14.53
CA LYS A 177 10.82 3.46 -15.12
C LYS A 177 10.83 4.60 -14.10
N GLN A 178 10.42 4.35 -12.86
CA GLN A 178 10.49 5.33 -11.77
C GLN A 178 11.93 5.73 -11.43
N VAL A 179 12.84 4.76 -11.35
CA VAL A 179 14.27 5.05 -11.10
C VAL A 179 14.83 5.97 -12.17
N LEU A 180 14.52 5.72 -13.46
CA LEU A 180 14.94 6.57 -14.57
C LEU A 180 14.33 7.97 -14.51
N ASP A 181 13.06 8.05 -14.14
CA ASP A 181 12.33 9.30 -13.98
C ASP A 181 12.90 10.14 -12.83
N ILE A 182 13.22 9.51 -11.70
CA ILE A 182 13.88 10.15 -10.55
C ILE A 182 15.27 10.64 -10.94
N GLU A 183 16.12 9.79 -11.56
CA GLU A 183 17.45 10.17 -12.02
C GLU A 183 17.40 11.42 -12.91
N THR A 184 16.41 11.45 -13.84
CA THR A 184 16.25 12.54 -14.80
C THR A 184 15.67 13.81 -14.15
N LYS A 185 14.57 13.69 -13.42
CA LYS A 185 13.86 14.86 -12.86
C LYS A 185 14.62 15.56 -11.74
N LEU A 186 15.41 14.80 -10.98
CA LEU A 186 16.24 15.35 -9.91
C LEU A 186 17.67 15.65 -10.37
N ASP A 187 17.99 15.43 -11.65
CA ASP A 187 19.32 15.67 -12.24
C ASP A 187 20.45 14.98 -11.46
N LEU A 188 20.22 13.73 -11.02
CA LEU A 188 21.21 12.98 -10.22
C LEU A 188 22.43 12.62 -11.08
N LYS A 189 23.63 12.96 -10.62
CA LYS A 189 24.86 12.81 -11.42
C LYS A 189 25.97 12.05 -10.73
N THR A 190 26.06 12.19 -9.43
CA THR A 190 27.15 11.67 -8.59
C THR A 190 26.67 10.51 -7.73
N GLU A 191 27.60 9.71 -7.25
CA GLU A 191 27.31 8.64 -6.30
C GLU A 191 26.72 9.18 -4.99
N GLU A 192 27.18 10.34 -4.54
CA GLU A 192 26.62 11.03 -3.38
C GLU A 192 25.14 11.45 -3.59
N ASP A 193 24.79 11.87 -4.81
CA ASP A 193 23.38 12.16 -5.15
C ASP A 193 22.54 10.87 -5.07
N PHE A 194 23.07 9.75 -5.57
CA PHE A 194 22.37 8.46 -5.56
C PHE A 194 22.19 7.94 -4.13
N GLU A 195 23.24 8.00 -3.32
CA GLU A 195 23.19 7.59 -1.90
C GLU A 195 22.16 8.41 -1.14
N ARG A 196 22.19 9.73 -1.26
CA ARG A 196 21.26 10.65 -0.60
C ARG A 196 19.82 10.37 -1.02
N GLU A 197 19.56 10.19 -2.31
CA GLU A 197 18.21 9.94 -2.81
C GLU A 197 17.70 8.57 -2.38
N LEU A 198 18.51 7.51 -2.47
CA LEU A 198 18.15 6.18 -2.02
C LEU A 198 17.84 6.17 -0.52
N TRP A 199 18.64 6.84 0.29
CA TRP A 199 18.41 7.00 1.73
C TRP A 199 17.06 7.68 2.00
N GLN A 200 16.72 8.73 1.26
CA GLN A 200 15.43 9.41 1.39
C GLN A 200 14.25 8.51 1.01
N ILE A 201 14.38 7.73 -0.06
CA ILE A 201 13.37 6.76 -0.50
C ILE A 201 13.15 5.70 0.59
N GLN A 202 14.23 5.14 1.11
CA GLN A 202 14.15 4.15 2.20
C GLN A 202 13.50 4.71 3.46
N ASN A 203 13.78 5.96 3.83
CA ASN A 203 13.14 6.60 4.98
C ASN A 203 11.63 6.79 4.77
N ARG A 204 11.19 7.15 3.56
CA ARG A 204 9.76 7.23 3.23
C ARG A 204 9.10 5.85 3.31
N GLY A 205 9.70 4.83 2.74
CA GLY A 205 9.22 3.45 2.82
C GLY A 205 9.18 2.92 4.25
N TYR A 206 10.22 3.25 5.05
CA TYR A 206 10.25 2.89 6.47
C TYR A 206 9.12 3.57 7.26
N ALA A 207 8.82 4.83 6.98
CA ALA A 207 7.72 5.55 7.61
C ALA A 207 6.36 4.89 7.33
N ILE A 208 6.13 4.43 6.11
CA ILE A 208 4.92 3.66 5.76
C ILE A 208 4.85 2.34 6.55
N GLY A 209 5.96 1.65 6.72
CA GLY A 209 6.02 0.48 7.60
C GLY A 209 5.65 0.80 9.06
N CYS A 210 5.96 2.02 9.56
CA CYS A 210 5.48 2.47 10.87
C CYS A 210 3.97 2.68 10.88
N VAL A 211 3.38 3.18 9.80
CA VAL A 211 1.91 3.31 9.67
C VAL A 211 1.24 1.94 9.80
N SER A 212 1.76 0.90 9.12
CA SER A 212 1.24 -0.47 9.26
C SER A 212 1.25 -0.98 10.70
N LEU A 213 2.29 -0.64 11.47
CA LEU A 213 2.33 -0.98 12.90
C LEU A 213 1.26 -0.25 13.71
N VAL A 214 1.04 1.04 13.42
CA VAL A 214 -0.02 1.83 14.08
C VAL A 214 -1.40 1.26 13.74
N GLU A 215 -1.66 0.96 12.48
CA GLU A 215 -2.92 0.36 12.03
C GLU A 215 -3.17 -0.99 12.71
N ARG A 216 -2.14 -1.83 12.82
CA ARG A 216 -2.23 -3.14 13.48
C ARG A 216 -2.49 -3.03 14.98
N ASN A 217 -1.75 -2.19 15.68
CA ASN A 217 -1.80 -2.09 17.14
C ASN A 217 -2.95 -1.18 17.61
N GLY A 218 -3.44 -0.30 16.73
CA GLY A 218 -4.36 0.77 17.08
C GLY A 218 -3.68 1.86 17.90
N ILE A 219 -4.44 2.92 18.14
CA ILE A 219 -4.03 4.01 19.03
C ILE A 219 -4.86 3.91 20.30
N PRO A 220 -4.25 3.79 21.49
CA PRO A 220 -5.00 3.74 22.72
C PRO A 220 -5.76 5.07 22.91
N VAL A 221 -7.06 4.97 23.14
CA VAL A 221 -7.94 6.11 23.37
C VAL A 221 -8.65 5.96 24.72
N ASP A 222 -8.83 7.07 25.41
CA ASP A 222 -9.67 7.12 26.62
C ASP A 222 -11.15 7.09 26.17
N THR A 223 -11.72 5.88 26.17
CA THR A 223 -13.13 5.66 25.76
C THR A 223 -14.12 6.37 26.67
N LYS A 224 -13.79 6.55 27.97
CA LYS A 224 -14.63 7.30 28.90
C LYS A 224 -14.67 8.78 28.57
N LEU A 225 -13.50 9.37 28.27
CA LEU A 225 -13.41 10.75 27.85
C LEU A 225 -14.13 10.98 26.52
N ILE A 226 -14.00 10.06 25.55
CA ILE A 226 -14.69 10.15 24.26
C ILE A 226 -16.21 10.07 24.45
N SER A 227 -16.72 9.16 25.30
CA SER A 227 -18.15 9.07 25.59
C SER A 227 -18.66 10.36 26.21
N MET A 228 -17.97 10.89 27.20
CA MET A 228 -18.32 12.19 27.82
C MET A 228 -18.31 13.33 26.80
N PHE A 229 -17.32 13.35 25.91
CA PHE A 229 -17.23 14.34 24.83
C PHE A 229 -18.42 14.20 23.86
N ASN A 230 -18.73 13.01 23.41
CA ASN A 230 -19.84 12.75 22.50
C ASN A 230 -21.18 13.16 23.08
N GLU A 231 -21.42 12.92 24.37
CA GLU A 231 -22.64 13.33 25.08
C GLU A 231 -22.73 14.87 25.18
N ALA A 232 -21.59 15.54 25.46
CA ALA A 232 -21.56 16.98 25.60
C ALA A 232 -21.53 17.73 24.26
N TRP A 233 -21.02 17.09 23.20
CA TRP A 233 -20.72 17.73 21.92
C TRP A 233 -21.91 18.43 21.26
N PRO A 234 -23.13 17.86 21.19
CA PRO A 234 -24.26 18.57 20.60
C PRO A 234 -24.48 19.94 21.24
N LYS A 235 -24.44 20.01 22.57
CA LYS A 235 -24.63 21.26 23.31
C LYS A 235 -23.48 22.23 23.10
N VAL A 236 -22.24 21.73 23.07
CA VAL A 236 -21.05 22.55 22.80
C VAL A 236 -21.11 23.12 21.38
N LYS A 237 -21.45 22.28 20.40
CA LYS A 237 -21.60 22.68 18.99
C LYS A 237 -22.64 23.78 18.85
N ASP A 238 -23.82 23.60 19.42
CA ASP A 238 -24.90 24.59 19.33
C ASP A 238 -24.49 25.94 19.95
N ASN A 239 -23.83 25.90 21.11
CA ASN A 239 -23.33 27.08 21.76
C ASN A 239 -22.27 27.80 20.93
N LEU A 240 -21.36 27.05 20.30
CA LEU A 240 -20.32 27.61 19.42
C LEU A 240 -20.94 28.26 18.17
N ILE A 241 -21.89 27.57 17.52
CA ILE A 241 -22.58 28.10 16.36
C ILE A 241 -23.31 29.42 16.71
N ARG A 242 -24.06 29.44 17.81
CA ARG A 242 -24.75 30.65 18.27
C ARG A 242 -23.77 31.79 18.61
N LYS A 243 -22.60 31.47 19.15
CA LYS A 243 -21.56 32.44 19.42
C LYS A 243 -20.95 32.99 18.12
N ILE A 244 -20.62 32.12 17.17
CA ILE A 244 -20.09 32.53 15.86
C ILE A 244 -21.09 33.37 15.08
N ASN A 245 -22.37 32.98 15.08
CA ASN A 245 -23.42 33.69 14.35
C ASN A 245 -23.69 35.12 14.87
N LYS A 246 -23.27 35.43 16.09
CA LYS A 246 -23.33 36.85 16.58
C LYS A 246 -22.40 37.76 15.83
N ASP A 247 -21.26 37.24 15.40
CA ASP A 247 -20.19 38.02 14.78
C ASP A 247 -20.19 37.83 13.24
N ILE A 248 -20.57 36.65 12.78
CA ILE A 248 -20.54 36.24 11.35
C ILE A 248 -21.80 35.42 11.07
N ASP A 249 -22.74 35.93 10.30
CA ASP A 249 -24.01 35.26 9.96
C ASP A 249 -23.81 34.15 8.91
N VAL A 250 -23.25 33.05 9.36
CA VAL A 250 -22.90 31.89 8.48
C VAL A 250 -23.77 30.65 8.70
N PHE A 251 -24.60 30.66 9.76
CA PHE A 251 -25.51 29.53 10.04
C PHE A 251 -26.95 30.00 10.06
N THR A 252 -27.87 29.17 9.59
CA THR A 252 -29.33 29.42 9.71
C THR A 252 -29.79 29.29 11.18
N ASP A 253 -31.03 29.66 11.45
CA ASP A 253 -31.65 29.50 12.78
C ASP A 253 -31.70 28.00 13.21
N ASP A 254 -31.76 27.09 12.26
CA ASP A 254 -31.69 25.64 12.50
C ASP A 254 -30.26 25.12 12.68
N LEU A 255 -29.27 26.00 12.84
CA LEU A 255 -27.83 25.69 13.05
C LEU A 255 -27.19 24.95 11.89
N VAL A 256 -27.70 25.12 10.68
CA VAL A 256 -27.15 24.56 9.43
C VAL A 256 -26.32 25.63 8.74
N PHE A 257 -25.18 25.23 8.17
CA PHE A 257 -24.31 26.15 7.44
C PHE A 257 -25.04 26.76 6.23
N ASN A 258 -24.99 28.07 6.11
CA ASN A 258 -25.61 28.80 5.02
C ASN A 258 -24.68 28.83 3.81
N HIS A 259 -25.02 28.10 2.75
CA HIS A 259 -24.23 27.99 1.52
C HIS A 259 -24.48 29.13 0.50
N LYS A 260 -24.99 30.29 0.95
CA LYS A 260 -25.21 31.41 0.03
C LYS A 260 -23.91 32.04 -0.46
#